data_4ce54c56827621fcb664846ff723c62b
#
_entry.id   4ce54c56827621fcb664846ff723c62b
#
_cell.length_a   1.000
_cell.length_b   1.000
_cell.length_c   1.000
_cell.angle_alpha   90.00
_cell.angle_beta   90.00
_cell.angle_gamma   90.00
#
_symmetry.space_group_name_H-M   'P 1'
#
loop_
_entity.id
_entity.type
_entity.pdbx_description
1 polymer ?
#
loop_
_entity_poly.entity_id
_entity_poly.type
_entity_poly.pdbx_seq_one_letter_code
_entity_poly.pdbx_strand_id
1 'polypeptide(L)'
;MPNALTLESMSPSLAKVAERARQEPEAQFHSLAHLIDVTALKRAFDRQRKDAAPGIDGVTKADYGQDLERDIQDLHERLRTKRYRHQPIRRVYIPKEGQPGKERPLGISCFEDKIVQDALREVLEAVYEPDFRDCSYGFRPGRSAHEALRTLNQVLFQGEGNWVLEADIASFFDQLDRSQLIEMIQRRIPDGSIKRLIGKCLHVGILEGEERTTLDQGTPQGSVLSPILGNIYLHHVLDRWFEEEIQPRLRGKAGLIRYADDFVILFQRQDDAQRVLEVLEKRMARFGLHLQPEKTRLIPFQRPPREQKGGKGPATFDFLGFTWYWQRSQKGHWVPRCKTRKARLQRMIDRIYRWCRTHRHQSIPAQHSALGRRLRGHYNYFGVNGNTRSLAILDKQAQRAWYKWLQRRSQRTRLTEERFVDLLRDFPLPRPRITVSIWGT
;
A
#
# COMPACT_ATOMS: atom_id res chain seq x y z
N MET A 1 8.56 -0.90 4.67
CA MET A 1 7.67 0.24 4.95
C MET A 1 8.43 1.14 5.90
N PRO A 2 8.52 2.46 5.68
CA PRO A 2 9.00 3.36 6.73
C PRO A 2 8.09 3.18 7.94
N ASN A 3 8.67 3.25 9.14
CA ASN A 3 7.95 3.08 10.39
C ASN A 3 6.74 4.02 10.42
N ALA A 4 5.55 3.47 10.51
CA ALA A 4 4.34 4.23 10.75
C ALA A 4 4.52 4.96 12.09
N LEU A 5 4.21 6.26 12.12
CA LEU A 5 4.24 7.06 13.34
C LEU A 5 3.22 6.47 14.33
N THR A 6 3.70 5.96 15.44
CA THR A 6 2.84 5.75 16.61
C THR A 6 2.73 7.08 17.38
N LEU A 7 1.68 7.28 18.13
CA LEU A 7 1.53 8.47 19.01
C LEU A 7 2.76 8.68 19.89
N GLU A 8 3.45 7.60 20.28
CA GLU A 8 4.69 7.61 21.06
C GLU A 8 5.92 8.16 20.31
N SER A 9 5.87 8.18 18.96
CA SER A 9 6.96 8.68 18.11
C SER A 9 6.76 10.13 17.63
N MET A 10 5.60 10.74 17.93
CA MET A 10 5.31 12.13 17.58
C MET A 10 5.99 13.12 18.53
N SER A 11 6.26 14.35 18.04
CA SER A 11 6.67 15.43 18.94
C SER A 11 5.54 15.81 19.91
N PRO A 12 5.86 16.32 21.12
CA PRO A 12 4.85 16.74 22.08
C PRO A 12 3.82 17.74 21.51
N SER A 13 4.26 18.63 20.64
CA SER A 13 3.40 19.61 19.98
C SER A 13 2.42 18.95 19.00
N LEU A 14 2.88 17.99 18.18
CA LEU A 14 2.02 17.24 17.28
C LEU A 14 1.08 16.30 18.04
N ALA A 15 1.52 15.71 19.15
CA ALA A 15 0.66 14.91 20.01
C ALA A 15 -0.52 15.73 20.58
N LYS A 16 -0.30 16.99 20.96
CA LYS A 16 -1.37 17.91 21.37
C LYS A 16 -2.34 18.21 20.22
N VAL A 17 -1.84 18.38 19.00
CA VAL A 17 -2.69 18.57 17.82
C VAL A 17 -3.56 17.34 17.58
N ALA A 18 -2.97 16.14 17.63
CA ALA A 18 -3.69 14.88 17.43
C ALA A 18 -4.76 14.64 18.53
N GLU A 19 -4.43 14.99 19.78
CA GLU A 19 -5.37 14.88 20.90
C GLU A 19 -6.55 15.85 20.73
N ARG A 20 -6.28 17.11 20.37
CA ARG A 20 -7.34 18.09 20.09
C ARG A 20 -8.19 17.65 18.89
N ALA A 21 -7.57 17.12 17.83
CA ALA A 21 -8.30 16.64 16.66
C ALA A 21 -9.26 15.48 17.02
N ARG A 22 -8.87 14.63 17.97
CA ARG A 22 -9.70 13.52 18.48
C ARG A 22 -10.84 14.01 19.35
N GLN A 23 -10.57 14.97 20.25
CA GLN A 23 -11.58 15.49 21.17
C GLN A 23 -12.59 16.40 20.48
N GLU A 24 -12.16 17.14 19.45
CA GLU A 24 -12.94 18.10 18.71
C GLU A 24 -12.95 17.77 17.20
N PRO A 25 -13.81 16.83 16.71
CA PRO A 25 -13.83 16.41 15.31
C PRO A 25 -14.08 17.54 14.30
N GLU A 26 -14.71 18.64 14.71
CA GLU A 26 -14.99 19.82 13.86
C GLU A 26 -13.97 20.95 14.04
N ALA A 27 -12.96 20.80 14.93
CA ALA A 27 -11.97 21.85 15.17
C ALA A 27 -11.18 22.17 13.90
N GLN A 28 -10.96 23.47 13.70
CA GLN A 28 -10.11 23.99 12.63
C GLN A 28 -8.74 24.37 13.17
N PHE A 29 -7.71 24.06 12.39
CA PHE A 29 -6.32 24.31 12.73
C PHE A 29 -5.74 25.44 11.87
N HIS A 30 -5.71 26.65 12.39
CA HIS A 30 -5.32 27.86 11.65
C HIS A 30 -3.80 28.11 11.63
N SER A 31 -3.04 27.49 12.52
CA SER A 31 -1.60 27.73 12.66
C SER A 31 -0.87 26.42 12.95
N LEU A 32 -0.39 25.75 11.91
CA LEU A 32 0.36 24.49 11.98
C LEU A 32 1.75 24.60 11.35
N ALA A 33 1.99 25.62 10.52
CA ALA A 33 3.25 25.73 9.77
C ALA A 33 4.48 25.84 10.68
N HIS A 34 4.33 26.41 11.88
CA HIS A 34 5.41 26.52 12.88
C HIS A 34 5.87 25.16 13.43
N LEU A 35 5.07 24.10 13.25
CA LEU A 35 5.42 22.73 13.65
C LEU A 35 6.42 22.06 12.69
N ILE A 36 6.63 22.67 11.50
CA ILE A 36 7.68 22.27 10.57
C ILE A 36 8.95 23.03 10.94
N ASP A 37 9.45 22.76 12.14
CA ASP A 37 10.66 23.36 12.69
C ASP A 37 11.93 22.56 12.32
N VAL A 38 13.11 23.07 12.71
CA VAL A 38 14.40 22.41 12.49
C VAL A 38 14.39 20.97 13.01
N THR A 39 13.78 20.72 14.16
CA THR A 39 13.70 19.39 14.78
C THR A 39 12.82 18.45 13.96
N ALA A 40 11.68 18.93 13.45
CA ALA A 40 10.82 18.17 12.56
C ALA A 40 11.52 17.79 11.24
N LEU A 41 12.27 18.73 10.65
CA LEU A 41 13.04 18.49 9.44
C LEU A 41 14.18 17.48 9.67
N LYS A 42 14.87 17.51 10.80
CA LYS A 42 15.87 16.50 11.17
C LYS A 42 15.25 15.11 11.33
N ARG A 43 14.12 15.01 12.04
CA ARG A 43 13.38 13.73 12.12
C ARG A 43 12.97 13.22 10.74
N ALA A 44 12.51 14.12 9.86
CA ALA A 44 12.17 13.77 8.51
C ALA A 44 13.38 13.27 7.72
N PHE A 45 14.56 13.87 7.86
CA PHE A 45 15.82 13.38 7.30
C PHE A 45 16.14 11.96 7.79
N ASP A 46 16.06 11.71 9.10
CA ASP A 46 16.39 10.41 9.68
C ASP A 46 15.52 9.28 9.13
N ARG A 47 14.24 9.54 8.91
CA ARG A 47 13.27 8.59 8.33
C ARG A 47 13.53 8.27 6.87
N GLN A 48 14.25 9.10 6.12
CA GLN A 48 14.54 8.81 4.71
C GLN A 48 15.44 7.57 4.59
N ARG A 49 15.18 6.77 3.57
CA ARG A 49 15.97 5.56 3.29
C ARG A 49 17.38 5.94 2.82
N LYS A 50 18.38 5.17 3.29
CA LYS A 50 19.79 5.38 2.91
C LYS A 50 20.04 5.13 1.41
N ASP A 51 19.29 4.18 0.83
CA ASP A 51 19.39 3.72 -0.57
C ASP A 51 18.29 4.31 -1.48
N ALA A 52 17.67 5.43 -1.07
CA ALA A 52 16.65 6.10 -1.87
C ALA A 52 17.26 6.68 -3.14
N ALA A 53 16.59 6.46 -4.29
CA ALA A 53 17.04 7.05 -5.56
C ALA A 53 17.05 8.59 -5.48
N PRO A 54 18.12 9.26 -5.99
CA PRO A 54 18.21 10.72 -6.00
C PRO A 54 17.23 11.33 -7.01
N GLY A 55 16.89 12.60 -6.77
CA GLY A 55 16.07 13.42 -7.69
C GLY A 55 16.84 13.85 -8.93
N ILE A 56 16.43 14.99 -9.50
CA ILE A 56 17.11 15.62 -10.65
C ILE A 56 18.48 16.22 -10.29
N ASP A 57 18.65 16.57 -9.01
CA ASP A 57 19.87 17.16 -8.44
C ASP A 57 20.98 16.15 -8.18
N GLY A 58 20.68 14.85 -8.28
CA GLY A 58 21.63 13.77 -8.02
C GLY A 58 21.96 13.58 -6.52
N VAL A 59 21.42 14.40 -5.61
CA VAL A 59 21.77 14.41 -4.19
C VAL A 59 21.19 13.17 -3.50
N THR A 60 22.05 12.41 -2.81
CA THR A 60 21.69 11.27 -1.97
C THR A 60 21.54 11.68 -0.50
N LYS A 61 21.04 10.76 0.33
CA LYS A 61 20.99 10.95 1.79
C LYS A 61 22.41 11.20 2.39
N ALA A 62 23.40 10.50 1.86
CA ALA A 62 24.78 10.62 2.36
C ALA A 62 25.39 12.00 2.01
N ASP A 63 25.12 12.49 0.79
CA ASP A 63 25.60 13.80 0.35
C ASP A 63 24.97 14.93 1.19
N TYR A 64 23.63 14.92 1.32
CA TYR A 64 22.90 15.91 2.13
C TYR A 64 23.29 15.86 3.61
N GLY A 65 23.66 14.68 4.11
CA GLY A 65 24.08 14.48 5.50
C GLY A 65 25.46 15.05 5.84
N GLN A 66 26.28 15.46 4.88
CA GLN A 66 27.61 16.02 5.14
C GLN A 66 27.55 17.39 5.82
N ASP A 67 26.62 18.25 5.40
CA ASP A 67 26.40 19.59 5.96
C ASP A 67 25.00 19.73 6.60
N LEU A 68 24.47 18.67 7.20
CA LEU A 68 23.08 18.54 7.64
C LEU A 68 22.59 19.74 8.46
N GLU A 69 23.37 20.20 9.43
CA GLU A 69 22.97 21.30 10.32
C GLU A 69 22.73 22.60 9.54
N ARG A 70 23.67 22.95 8.66
CA ARG A 70 23.57 24.14 7.81
C ARG A 70 22.40 24.05 6.85
N ASP A 71 22.29 22.91 6.16
CA ASP A 71 21.30 22.74 5.10
C ASP A 71 19.87 22.67 5.65
N ILE A 72 19.68 22.06 6.82
CA ILE A 72 18.37 22.05 7.50
C ILE A 72 18.01 23.45 8.03
N GLN A 73 18.96 24.23 8.54
CA GLN A 73 18.68 25.60 9.00
C GLN A 73 18.33 26.52 7.81
N ASP A 74 19.06 26.43 6.70
CA ASP A 74 18.73 27.16 5.48
C ASP A 74 17.36 26.76 4.93
N LEU A 75 17.07 25.46 4.87
CA LEU A 75 15.75 24.97 4.46
C LEU A 75 14.63 25.52 5.34
N HIS A 76 14.80 25.49 6.67
CA HIS A 76 13.83 26.02 7.62
C HIS A 76 13.61 27.54 7.39
N GLU A 77 14.69 28.32 7.20
CA GLU A 77 14.57 29.76 6.92
C GLU A 77 13.85 30.03 5.59
N ARG A 78 14.13 29.24 4.55
CA ARG A 78 13.40 29.34 3.26
C ARG A 78 11.92 28.96 3.39
N LEU A 79 11.56 28.00 4.24
CA LEU A 79 10.18 27.65 4.55
C LEU A 79 9.48 28.78 5.32
N ARG A 80 10.10 29.30 6.37
CA ARG A 80 9.61 30.39 7.23
C ARG A 80 9.36 31.68 6.43
N THR A 81 10.28 32.04 5.56
CA THR A 81 10.19 33.23 4.70
C THR A 81 9.40 33.00 3.41
N LYS A 82 8.79 31.81 3.21
CA LYS A 82 8.03 31.42 2.03
C LYS A 82 8.85 31.39 0.73
N ARG A 83 10.18 31.44 0.80
CA ARG A 83 11.11 31.38 -0.35
C ARG A 83 11.37 29.96 -0.84
N TYR A 84 11.03 28.94 -0.05
CA TYR A 84 11.16 27.54 -0.49
C TYR A 84 10.46 27.30 -1.82
N ARG A 85 11.13 26.59 -2.75
CA ARG A 85 10.59 26.17 -4.04
C ARG A 85 10.85 24.67 -4.21
N HIS A 86 9.81 23.92 -4.44
CA HIS A 86 9.91 22.49 -4.76
C HIS A 86 10.60 22.33 -6.13
N GLN A 87 11.61 21.45 -6.21
CA GLN A 87 12.31 21.16 -7.46
C GLN A 87 11.47 20.25 -8.36
N PRO A 88 11.67 20.27 -9.68
CA PRO A 88 11.01 19.36 -10.60
C PRO A 88 11.26 17.89 -10.21
N ILE A 89 10.29 17.04 -10.47
CA ILE A 89 10.34 15.61 -10.17
C ILE A 89 10.94 14.87 -11.36
N ARG A 90 11.90 14.00 -11.11
CA ARG A 90 12.46 13.11 -12.11
C ARG A 90 11.51 11.95 -12.37
N ARG A 91 11.04 11.79 -13.62
CA ARG A 91 10.20 10.66 -14.02
C ARG A 91 11.03 9.45 -14.38
N VAL A 92 10.64 8.29 -13.87
CA VAL A 92 11.22 6.99 -14.20
C VAL A 92 10.08 6.01 -14.45
N TYR A 93 10.20 5.19 -15.49
CA TYR A 93 9.21 4.18 -15.80
C TYR A 93 9.62 2.84 -15.21
N ILE A 94 8.69 2.20 -14.50
CA ILE A 94 8.88 0.86 -13.97
C ILE A 94 7.85 -0.09 -14.59
N PRO A 95 8.24 -1.34 -14.95
CA PRO A 95 7.32 -2.30 -15.53
C PRO A 95 6.07 -2.51 -14.65
N LYS A 96 4.89 -2.38 -15.23
CA LYS A 96 3.63 -2.60 -14.51
C LYS A 96 3.45 -4.09 -14.21
N GLU A 97 3.25 -4.40 -12.94
CA GLU A 97 3.15 -5.79 -12.49
C GLU A 97 1.99 -6.52 -13.16
N GLY A 98 2.29 -7.62 -13.88
CA GLY A 98 1.29 -8.46 -14.52
C GLY A 98 0.73 -7.97 -15.85
N GLN A 99 1.31 -6.90 -16.42
CA GLN A 99 0.94 -6.39 -17.75
C GLN A 99 2.22 -6.21 -18.59
N PRO A 100 2.67 -7.25 -19.33
CA PRO A 100 3.85 -7.16 -20.18
C PRO A 100 3.73 -5.99 -21.17
N GLY A 101 4.80 -5.20 -21.32
CA GLY A 101 4.83 -4.05 -22.22
C GLY A 101 4.15 -2.78 -21.69
N LYS A 102 3.49 -2.82 -20.53
CA LYS A 102 2.98 -1.61 -19.86
C LYS A 102 3.90 -1.17 -18.73
N GLU A 103 4.12 0.11 -18.65
CA GLU A 103 4.93 0.74 -17.63
C GLU A 103 4.09 1.63 -16.69
N ARG A 104 4.60 1.85 -15.51
CA ARG A 104 4.03 2.77 -14.53
C ARG A 104 5.01 3.93 -14.34
N PRO A 105 4.61 5.18 -14.56
CA PRO A 105 5.44 6.32 -14.25
C PRO A 105 5.63 6.44 -12.73
N LEU A 106 6.87 6.65 -12.30
CA LEU A 106 7.23 6.92 -10.91
C LEU A 106 7.95 8.25 -10.85
N GLY A 107 7.48 9.15 -9.98
CA GLY A 107 8.12 10.43 -9.73
C GLY A 107 9.12 10.34 -8.58
N ILE A 108 10.34 10.80 -8.79
CA ILE A 108 11.38 10.84 -7.77
C ILE A 108 11.68 12.31 -7.47
N SER A 109 11.26 12.78 -6.29
CA SER A 109 11.57 14.12 -5.78
C SER A 109 13.05 14.25 -5.38
N CYS A 110 13.58 15.45 -5.38
CA CYS A 110 14.90 15.76 -4.81
C CYS A 110 14.93 15.41 -3.33
N PHE A 111 16.13 15.21 -2.80
CA PHE A 111 16.27 14.71 -1.44
C PHE A 111 15.71 15.69 -0.40
N GLU A 112 15.97 16.97 -0.57
CA GLU A 112 15.44 18.05 0.28
C GLU A 112 13.91 18.10 0.24
N ASP A 113 13.31 17.96 -0.96
CA ASP A 113 11.85 17.94 -1.09
C ASP A 113 11.19 16.76 -0.38
N LYS A 114 11.87 15.61 -0.33
CA LYS A 114 11.40 14.45 0.46
C LYS A 114 11.36 14.75 1.96
N ILE A 115 12.33 15.54 2.47
CA ILE A 115 12.34 16.00 3.88
C ILE A 115 11.13 16.88 4.15
N VAL A 116 10.88 17.87 3.29
CA VAL A 116 9.73 18.78 3.43
C VAL A 116 8.40 18.00 3.34
N GLN A 117 8.27 17.11 2.37
CA GLN A 117 7.07 16.28 2.21
C GLN A 117 6.83 15.38 3.43
N ASP A 118 7.88 14.82 4.03
CA ASP A 118 7.75 13.94 5.18
C ASP A 118 7.39 14.71 6.46
N ALA A 119 7.98 15.91 6.68
CA ALA A 119 7.59 16.78 7.76
C ALA A 119 6.13 17.28 7.63
N LEU A 120 5.72 17.63 6.42
CA LEU A 120 4.33 18.00 6.14
C LEU A 120 3.36 16.84 6.34
N ARG A 121 3.74 15.59 5.93
CA ARG A 121 2.97 14.37 6.18
C ARG A 121 2.71 14.18 7.68
N GLU A 122 3.72 14.39 8.52
CA GLU A 122 3.61 14.26 9.98
C GLU A 122 2.56 15.21 10.56
N VAL A 123 2.51 16.46 10.06
CA VAL A 123 1.50 17.46 10.45
C VAL A 123 0.10 17.02 10.01
N LEU A 124 -0.05 16.56 8.76
CA LEU A 124 -1.34 16.09 8.24
C LEU A 124 -1.84 14.84 8.98
N GLU A 125 -0.94 13.89 9.28
CA GLU A 125 -1.28 12.69 10.05
C GLU A 125 -1.77 13.03 11.46
N ALA A 126 -1.17 14.02 12.14
CA ALA A 126 -1.62 14.45 13.46
C ALA A 126 -3.08 14.97 13.45
N VAL A 127 -3.52 15.61 12.37
CA VAL A 127 -4.88 16.12 12.24
C VAL A 127 -5.86 15.05 11.75
N TYR A 128 -5.49 14.28 10.73
CA TYR A 128 -6.42 13.40 10.00
C TYR A 128 -6.48 11.96 10.50
N GLU A 129 -5.45 11.47 11.21
CA GLU A 129 -5.50 10.09 11.73
C GLU A 129 -6.67 9.85 12.69
N PRO A 130 -7.04 10.80 13.57
CA PRO A 130 -8.25 10.68 14.37
C PRO A 130 -9.56 10.69 13.57
N ASP A 131 -9.58 11.36 12.40
CA ASP A 131 -10.78 11.48 11.57
C ASP A 131 -11.02 10.22 10.71
N PHE A 132 -9.96 9.49 10.36
CA PHE A 132 -10.08 8.33 9.47
C PHE A 132 -10.90 7.20 10.07
N ARG A 133 -11.81 6.64 9.26
CA ARG A 133 -12.69 5.55 9.65
C ARG A 133 -11.95 4.22 9.80
N ASP A 134 -12.53 3.32 10.58
CA ASP A 134 -11.96 2.00 10.85
C ASP A 134 -11.92 1.09 9.61
N CYS A 135 -12.71 1.39 8.60
CA CYS A 135 -12.69 0.69 7.33
C CYS A 135 -11.40 0.92 6.50
N SER A 136 -10.61 1.96 6.82
CA SER A 136 -9.40 2.37 6.09
C SER A 136 -8.13 1.85 6.78
N TYR A 137 -7.30 1.09 6.04
CA TYR A 137 -6.11 0.42 6.57
C TYR A 137 -4.81 0.85 5.90
N GLY A 138 -4.85 1.28 4.62
CA GLY A 138 -3.64 1.54 3.83
C GLY A 138 -2.91 2.80 4.24
N PHE A 139 -1.58 2.73 4.38
CA PHE A 139 -0.70 3.86 4.68
C PHE A 139 -1.03 4.63 5.96
N ARG A 140 -1.67 4.00 6.91
CA ARG A 140 -1.99 4.57 8.22
C ARG A 140 -1.08 4.02 9.32
N PRO A 141 -0.68 4.85 10.32
CA PRO A 141 0.05 4.40 11.50
C PRO A 141 -0.69 3.28 12.22
N GLY A 142 0.04 2.23 12.62
CA GLY A 142 -0.54 1.11 13.37
C GLY A 142 -1.49 0.20 12.59
N ARG A 143 -1.80 0.51 11.32
CA ARG A 143 -2.67 -0.30 10.48
C ARG A 143 -1.88 -1.10 9.44
N SER A 144 -2.41 -2.25 9.04
CA SER A 144 -1.74 -3.15 8.10
C SER A 144 -2.69 -3.86 7.14
N ALA A 145 -2.14 -4.41 6.06
CA ALA A 145 -2.90 -5.26 5.14
C ALA A 145 -3.43 -6.53 5.87
N HIS A 146 -2.69 -7.05 6.84
CA HIS A 146 -3.12 -8.22 7.60
C HIS A 146 -4.30 -7.93 8.51
N GLU A 147 -4.43 -6.71 9.04
CA GLU A 147 -5.61 -6.30 9.79
C GLU A 147 -6.84 -6.19 8.88
N ALA A 148 -6.69 -5.59 7.69
CA ALA A 148 -7.77 -5.58 6.69
C ALA A 148 -8.24 -7.01 6.33
N LEU A 149 -7.29 -7.95 6.15
CA LEU A 149 -7.61 -9.36 5.90
C LEU A 149 -8.28 -10.04 7.10
N ARG A 150 -7.91 -9.69 8.34
CA ARG A 150 -8.55 -10.20 9.56
C ARG A 150 -9.99 -9.72 9.67
N THR A 151 -10.23 -8.44 9.46
CA THR A 151 -11.60 -7.87 9.46
C THR A 151 -12.44 -8.51 8.35
N LEU A 152 -11.88 -8.66 7.14
CA LEU A 152 -12.58 -9.35 6.06
C LEU A 152 -12.95 -10.79 6.43
N ASN A 153 -12.01 -11.55 7.00
CA ASN A 153 -12.29 -12.91 7.46
C ASN A 153 -13.39 -12.96 8.51
N GLN A 154 -13.40 -12.03 9.45
CA GLN A 154 -14.40 -11.95 10.52
C GLN A 154 -15.81 -11.69 9.95
N VAL A 155 -15.96 -10.69 9.07
CA VAL A 155 -17.26 -10.37 8.44
C VAL A 155 -17.78 -11.56 7.61
N LEU A 156 -16.92 -12.22 6.86
CA LEU A 156 -17.29 -13.41 6.08
C LEU A 156 -17.67 -14.58 7.01
N PHE A 157 -16.94 -14.78 8.10
CA PHE A 157 -17.21 -15.85 9.06
C PHE A 157 -18.55 -15.65 9.78
N GLN A 158 -18.93 -14.41 10.09
CA GLN A 158 -20.21 -14.05 10.67
C GLN A 158 -21.39 -14.23 9.71
N GLY A 159 -21.14 -14.43 8.41
CA GLY A 159 -22.19 -14.57 7.38
C GLY A 159 -22.81 -13.25 6.94
N GLU A 160 -22.12 -12.15 7.16
CA GLU A 160 -22.58 -10.82 6.77
C GLU A 160 -22.14 -10.42 5.36
N GLY A 161 -21.21 -11.20 4.76
CA GLY A 161 -20.67 -10.98 3.40
C GLY A 161 -21.19 -11.98 2.37
N ASN A 162 -22.50 -12.04 2.13
CA ASN A 162 -23.09 -12.91 1.12
C ASN A 162 -22.85 -12.44 -0.31
N TRP A 163 -22.65 -11.14 -0.48
CA TRP A 163 -22.34 -10.48 -1.75
C TRP A 163 -21.12 -9.61 -1.55
N VAL A 164 -20.16 -9.71 -2.46
CA VAL A 164 -18.92 -8.93 -2.44
C VAL A 164 -18.85 -8.06 -3.68
N LEU A 165 -18.82 -6.76 -3.48
CA LEU A 165 -18.48 -5.81 -4.51
C LEU A 165 -16.96 -5.59 -4.48
N GLU A 166 -16.26 -6.16 -5.45
CA GLU A 166 -14.84 -5.90 -5.73
C GLU A 166 -14.78 -4.71 -6.69
N ALA A 167 -14.09 -3.64 -6.32
CA ALA A 167 -13.96 -2.45 -7.14
C ALA A 167 -12.52 -1.92 -7.13
N ASP A 168 -12.09 -1.39 -8.27
CA ASP A 168 -10.77 -0.80 -8.50
C ASP A 168 -10.93 0.59 -9.13
N ILE A 169 -10.27 1.60 -8.59
CA ILE A 169 -10.29 2.95 -9.13
C ILE A 169 -9.23 3.05 -10.22
N ALA A 170 -9.63 3.48 -11.42
CA ALA A 170 -8.70 3.66 -12.53
C ALA A 170 -7.72 4.78 -12.23
N SER A 171 -6.41 4.51 -12.30
CA SER A 171 -5.35 5.53 -12.17
C SER A 171 -5.60 6.57 -11.07
N PHE A 172 -6.00 6.15 -9.88
CA PHE A 172 -6.48 7.00 -8.78
C PHE A 172 -5.61 8.25 -8.55
N PHE A 173 -4.29 8.08 -8.40
CA PHE A 173 -3.39 9.19 -8.15
C PHE A 173 -3.26 10.17 -9.32
N ASP A 174 -3.50 9.72 -10.54
CA ASP A 174 -3.43 10.56 -11.74
C ASP A 174 -4.73 11.34 -11.98
N GLN A 175 -5.87 10.84 -11.47
CA GLN A 175 -7.20 11.44 -11.64
C GLN A 175 -7.64 12.33 -10.48
N LEU A 176 -6.90 12.35 -9.39
CA LEU A 176 -7.25 13.10 -8.19
C LEU A 176 -7.40 14.61 -8.49
N ASP A 177 -8.57 15.16 -8.25
CA ASP A 177 -8.86 16.60 -8.42
C ASP A 177 -8.21 17.40 -7.29
N ARG A 178 -7.22 18.24 -7.65
CA ARG A 178 -6.45 19.03 -6.70
C ARG A 178 -7.27 20.11 -6.02
N SER A 179 -8.21 20.71 -6.73
CA SER A 179 -9.06 21.77 -6.20
C SER A 179 -9.98 21.22 -5.12
N GLN A 180 -10.63 20.10 -5.39
CA GLN A 180 -11.47 19.40 -4.42
C GLN A 180 -10.64 18.89 -3.23
N LEU A 181 -9.43 18.35 -3.45
CA LEU A 181 -8.54 17.95 -2.37
C LEU A 181 -8.19 19.11 -1.46
N ILE A 182 -7.81 20.26 -2.00
CA ILE A 182 -7.49 21.46 -1.21
C ILE A 182 -8.72 21.95 -0.44
N GLU A 183 -9.91 21.92 -1.05
CA GLU A 183 -11.15 22.25 -0.36
C GLU A 183 -11.43 21.31 0.83
N MET A 184 -11.25 20.00 0.62
CA MET A 184 -11.38 19.00 1.70
C MET A 184 -10.40 19.28 2.84
N ILE A 185 -9.13 19.57 2.52
CA ILE A 185 -8.09 19.90 3.51
C ILE A 185 -8.44 21.19 4.24
N GLN A 186 -8.96 22.19 3.54
CA GLN A 186 -9.29 23.48 4.12
C GLN A 186 -10.37 23.40 5.22
N ARG A 187 -11.22 22.39 5.19
CA ARG A 187 -12.25 22.19 6.23
C ARG A 187 -11.65 21.97 7.62
N ARG A 188 -10.51 21.30 7.68
CA ARG A 188 -9.79 21.02 8.93
C ARG A 188 -8.56 21.92 9.11
N ILE A 189 -7.88 22.26 8.02
CA ILE A 189 -6.62 23.02 8.02
C ILE A 189 -6.76 24.25 7.12
N PRO A 190 -7.37 25.34 7.60
CA PRO A 190 -7.44 26.61 6.86
C PRO A 190 -6.09 27.37 6.85
N ASP A 191 -5.03 26.88 7.51
CA ASP A 191 -3.68 27.46 7.50
C ASP A 191 -3.16 27.68 6.07
N GLY A 192 -3.03 28.98 5.70
CA GLY A 192 -2.60 29.38 4.36
C GLY A 192 -1.18 28.97 4.01
N SER A 193 -0.29 28.81 5.02
CA SER A 193 1.09 28.38 4.81
C SER A 193 1.16 26.89 4.52
N ILE A 194 0.40 26.07 5.24
CA ILE A 194 0.27 24.61 4.98
C ILE A 194 -0.36 24.39 3.60
N LYS A 195 -1.46 25.07 3.28
CA LYS A 195 -2.09 24.96 1.95
C LYS A 195 -1.16 25.32 0.81
N ARG A 196 -0.39 26.41 0.97
CA ARG A 196 0.62 26.81 -0.02
C ARG A 196 1.70 25.75 -0.19
N LEU A 197 2.15 25.14 0.90
CA LEU A 197 3.17 24.11 0.85
C LEU A 197 2.65 22.85 0.15
N ILE A 198 1.43 22.41 0.46
CA ILE A 198 0.76 21.33 -0.27
C ILE A 198 0.64 21.66 -1.76
N GLY A 199 0.20 22.88 -2.09
CA GLY A 199 0.11 23.37 -3.46
C GLY A 199 1.45 23.28 -4.20
N LYS A 200 2.56 23.67 -3.57
CA LYS A 200 3.92 23.52 -4.15
C LYS A 200 4.28 22.06 -4.43
N CYS A 201 3.87 21.11 -3.59
CA CYS A 201 4.10 19.68 -3.80
C CYS A 201 3.20 19.09 -4.90
N LEU A 202 1.99 19.63 -5.11
CA LEU A 202 1.04 19.16 -6.11
C LEU A 202 1.31 19.72 -7.51
N HIS A 203 1.68 21.01 -7.62
CA HIS A 203 1.89 21.72 -8.89
C HIS A 203 3.36 21.69 -9.36
N VAL A 204 4.10 20.72 -8.93
CA VAL A 204 5.49 20.58 -9.31
C VAL A 204 5.62 20.09 -10.77
N GLY A 205 6.58 20.65 -11.50
CA GLY A 205 6.92 20.20 -12.85
C GLY A 205 7.55 18.80 -12.81
N ILE A 206 7.33 18.05 -13.87
CA ILE A 206 7.94 16.75 -14.10
C ILE A 206 8.98 16.90 -15.16
N LEU A 207 10.19 16.39 -14.91
CA LEU A 207 11.27 16.33 -15.87
C LEU A 207 11.38 14.90 -16.41
N GLU A 208 11.26 14.76 -17.73
CA GLU A 208 11.42 13.50 -18.46
C GLU A 208 12.49 13.70 -19.55
N GLY A 209 13.69 13.18 -19.28
CA GLY A 209 14.85 13.56 -20.08
C GLY A 209 15.15 15.05 -19.94
N GLU A 210 15.09 15.81 -21.03
CA GLU A 210 15.25 17.26 -21.06
C GLU A 210 13.92 18.02 -21.10
N GLU A 211 12.81 17.32 -21.32
CA GLU A 211 11.47 17.93 -21.42
C GLU A 211 10.85 18.15 -20.04
N ARG A 212 10.38 19.37 -19.81
CA ARG A 212 9.62 19.74 -18.61
C ARG A 212 8.14 19.83 -18.93
N THR A 213 7.36 18.96 -18.27
CA THR A 213 5.90 18.96 -18.35
C THR A 213 5.29 19.32 -17.01
N THR A 214 4.12 19.95 -17.01
CA THR A 214 3.29 20.16 -15.81
C THR A 214 2.08 19.24 -15.90
N LEU A 215 1.72 18.63 -14.78
CA LEU A 215 0.46 17.90 -14.68
C LEU A 215 -0.63 18.85 -14.21
N ASP A 216 -1.76 18.88 -14.91
CA ASP A 216 -2.91 19.69 -14.50
C ASP A 216 -3.74 19.03 -13.39
N GLN A 217 -3.67 17.72 -13.28
CA GLN A 217 -4.40 16.89 -12.31
C GLN A 217 -3.48 15.88 -11.61
N GLY A 218 -4.00 15.26 -10.56
CA GLY A 218 -3.34 14.16 -9.87
C GLY A 218 -2.23 14.56 -8.90
N THR A 219 -1.68 13.57 -8.27
CA THR A 219 -0.48 13.68 -7.42
C THR A 219 0.65 12.85 -8.02
N PRO A 220 1.91 13.30 -7.95
CA PRO A 220 3.02 12.53 -8.47
C PRO A 220 3.10 11.15 -7.80
N GLN A 221 2.99 10.08 -8.58
CA GLN A 221 3.17 8.72 -8.05
C GLN A 221 4.62 8.57 -7.54
N GLY A 222 4.78 8.25 -6.25
CA GLY A 222 6.09 8.11 -5.60
C GLY A 222 6.48 9.26 -4.67
N SER A 223 5.70 10.34 -4.60
CA SER A 223 5.82 11.36 -3.57
C SER A 223 5.53 10.78 -2.18
N VAL A 224 6.27 11.22 -1.17
CA VAL A 224 6.06 10.83 0.24
C VAL A 224 4.69 11.28 0.75
N LEU A 225 4.16 12.36 0.19
CA LEU A 225 2.90 12.98 0.60
C LEU A 225 1.67 12.33 -0.04
N SER A 226 1.81 11.73 -1.24
CA SER A 226 0.66 11.20 -1.99
C SER A 226 -0.21 10.20 -1.22
N PRO A 227 0.32 9.27 -0.41
CA PRO A 227 -0.51 8.34 0.35
C PRO A 227 -1.48 8.99 1.34
N ILE A 228 -1.02 9.99 2.12
CA ILE A 228 -1.89 10.69 3.06
C ILE A 228 -2.93 11.55 2.34
N LEU A 229 -2.54 12.24 1.26
CA LEU A 229 -3.47 13.01 0.44
C LEU A 229 -4.55 12.14 -0.21
N GLY A 230 -4.15 10.95 -0.70
CA GLY A 230 -5.09 9.95 -1.21
C GLY A 230 -6.05 9.43 -0.14
N ASN A 231 -5.56 9.20 1.08
CA ASN A 231 -6.43 8.81 2.19
C ASN A 231 -7.41 9.92 2.60
N ILE A 232 -6.98 11.18 2.64
CA ILE A 232 -7.87 12.33 2.91
C ILE A 232 -8.97 12.41 1.84
N TYR A 233 -8.60 12.25 0.57
CA TYR A 233 -9.56 12.30 -0.53
C TYR A 233 -10.60 11.18 -0.42
N LEU A 234 -10.16 9.93 -0.28
CA LEU A 234 -11.06 8.77 -0.18
C LEU A 234 -11.85 8.75 1.13
N HIS A 235 -11.33 9.31 2.21
CA HIS A 235 -12.09 9.50 3.43
C HIS A 235 -13.38 10.32 3.20
N HIS A 236 -13.28 11.43 2.43
CA HIS A 236 -14.44 12.26 2.12
C HIS A 236 -15.31 11.68 1.00
N VAL A 237 -14.69 11.08 -0.02
CA VAL A 237 -15.42 10.59 -1.20
C VAL A 237 -16.13 9.28 -0.92
N LEU A 238 -15.45 8.35 -0.22
CA LEU A 238 -15.90 6.96 -0.05
C LEU A 238 -16.25 6.62 1.40
N ASP A 239 -15.29 6.78 2.34
CA ASP A 239 -15.44 6.21 3.69
C ASP A 239 -16.61 6.85 4.44
N ARG A 240 -16.62 8.18 4.58
CA ARG A 240 -17.70 8.91 5.25
C ARG A 240 -19.03 8.73 4.53
N TRP A 241 -19.03 8.88 3.21
CA TRP A 241 -20.24 8.68 2.41
C TRP A 241 -20.86 7.31 2.59
N PHE A 242 -20.04 6.25 2.62
CA PHE A 242 -20.53 4.91 2.83
C PHE A 242 -21.12 4.72 4.23
N GLU A 243 -20.42 5.19 5.26
CA GLU A 243 -20.84 5.01 6.67
C GLU A 243 -22.03 5.91 7.04
N GLU A 244 -22.00 7.19 6.64
CA GLU A 244 -22.99 8.20 7.06
C GLU A 244 -24.23 8.25 6.16
N GLU A 245 -24.09 8.00 4.85
CA GLU A 245 -25.18 8.14 3.90
C GLU A 245 -25.72 6.80 3.37
N ILE A 246 -24.85 5.80 3.14
CA ILE A 246 -25.27 4.53 2.53
C ILE A 246 -25.71 3.53 3.55
N GLN A 247 -24.88 3.17 4.53
CA GLN A 247 -25.18 2.13 5.53
C GLN A 247 -26.55 2.32 6.20
N PRO A 248 -26.97 3.53 6.64
CA PRO A 248 -28.28 3.72 7.29
C PRO A 248 -29.48 3.46 6.37
N ARG A 249 -29.30 3.46 5.05
CA ARG A 249 -30.37 3.25 4.06
C ARG A 249 -30.45 1.81 3.55
N LEU A 250 -29.54 0.94 4.00
CA LEU A 250 -29.53 -0.45 3.61
C LEU A 250 -30.51 -1.26 4.44
N ARG A 251 -31.05 -2.30 3.84
CA ARG A 251 -31.97 -3.26 4.51
C ARG A 251 -31.22 -4.36 5.25
N GLY A 252 -30.02 -4.69 4.81
CA GLY A 252 -29.14 -5.67 5.42
C GLY A 252 -27.84 -5.04 5.91
N LYS A 253 -27.04 -5.85 6.62
CA LYS A 253 -25.71 -5.41 7.03
C LYS A 253 -24.80 -5.25 5.83
N ALA A 254 -23.92 -4.24 5.88
CA ALA A 254 -22.86 -4.03 4.90
C ALA A 254 -21.61 -3.46 5.57
N GLY A 255 -20.44 -3.76 5.01
CA GLY A 255 -19.17 -3.28 5.52
C GLY A 255 -18.18 -2.93 4.38
N LEU A 256 -17.52 -1.80 4.49
CA LEU A 256 -16.44 -1.38 3.60
C LEU A 256 -15.10 -1.80 4.22
N ILE A 257 -14.18 -2.31 3.41
CA ILE A 257 -12.79 -2.57 3.80
C ILE A 257 -11.90 -2.01 2.71
N ARG A 258 -11.09 -1.01 3.06
CA ARG A 258 -10.25 -0.27 2.11
C ARG A 258 -8.77 -0.28 2.50
N TYR A 259 -7.92 -0.55 1.53
CA TYR A 259 -6.47 -0.40 1.65
C TYR A 259 -5.95 0.51 0.54
N ALA A 260 -5.75 1.80 0.82
CA ALA A 260 -5.50 2.84 -0.18
C ALA A 260 -6.66 2.91 -1.20
N ASP A 261 -6.37 2.71 -2.48
CA ASP A 261 -7.33 2.67 -3.59
C ASP A 261 -7.95 1.29 -3.85
N ASP A 262 -7.42 0.22 -3.21
CA ASP A 262 -7.95 -1.15 -3.30
C ASP A 262 -9.03 -1.35 -2.21
N PHE A 263 -10.26 -1.66 -2.58
CA PHE A 263 -11.33 -1.84 -1.60
C PHE A 263 -12.35 -2.90 -2.00
N VAL A 264 -13.02 -3.44 -1.00
CA VAL A 264 -14.17 -4.34 -1.16
C VAL A 264 -15.30 -3.86 -0.27
N ILE A 265 -16.55 -4.00 -0.75
CA ILE A 265 -17.75 -3.79 0.04
C ILE A 265 -18.48 -5.12 0.15
N LEU A 266 -18.81 -5.49 1.38
CA LEU A 266 -19.53 -6.72 1.69
C LEU A 266 -20.98 -6.40 2.00
N PHE A 267 -21.89 -7.21 1.50
CA PHE A 267 -23.33 -7.03 1.71
C PHE A 267 -23.99 -8.33 2.12
N GLN A 268 -24.95 -8.23 3.01
CA GLN A 268 -25.81 -9.34 3.36
C GLN A 268 -26.86 -9.64 2.27
N ARG A 269 -27.32 -8.60 1.56
CA ARG A 269 -28.41 -8.65 0.58
C ARG A 269 -27.95 -8.24 -0.81
N GLN A 270 -28.48 -8.91 -1.83
CA GLN A 270 -28.18 -8.62 -3.24
C GLN A 270 -28.72 -7.27 -3.70
N ASP A 271 -29.99 -6.98 -3.34
CA ASP A 271 -30.67 -5.74 -3.73
C ASP A 271 -29.95 -4.49 -3.19
N ASP A 272 -29.39 -4.56 -1.99
CA ASP A 272 -28.56 -3.52 -1.43
C ASP A 272 -27.25 -3.35 -2.23
N ALA A 273 -26.61 -4.47 -2.56
CA ALA A 273 -25.35 -4.46 -3.31
C ALA A 273 -25.50 -3.85 -4.72
N GLN A 274 -26.59 -4.20 -5.44
CA GLN A 274 -26.88 -3.66 -6.77
C GLN A 274 -27.14 -2.15 -6.72
N ARG A 275 -27.98 -1.68 -5.79
CA ARG A 275 -28.25 -0.25 -5.61
C ARG A 275 -27.00 0.54 -5.25
N VAL A 276 -26.14 -0.01 -4.39
CA VAL A 276 -24.90 0.66 -4.01
C VAL A 276 -23.94 0.75 -5.18
N LEU A 277 -23.82 -0.29 -6.02
CA LEU A 277 -22.97 -0.24 -7.21
C LEU A 277 -23.37 0.92 -8.15
N GLU A 278 -24.66 1.07 -8.44
CA GLU A 278 -25.19 2.15 -9.31
C GLU A 278 -24.91 3.55 -8.77
N VAL A 279 -25.06 3.74 -7.46
CA VAL A 279 -24.80 5.07 -6.86
C VAL A 279 -23.30 5.30 -6.62
N LEU A 280 -22.50 4.26 -6.42
CA LEU A 280 -21.06 4.35 -6.26
C LEU A 280 -20.38 4.91 -7.51
N GLU A 281 -20.76 4.45 -8.70
CA GLU A 281 -20.23 4.97 -9.97
C GLU A 281 -20.52 6.48 -10.11
N LYS A 282 -21.76 6.89 -9.83
CA LYS A 282 -22.15 8.31 -9.85
C LYS A 282 -21.38 9.14 -8.81
N ARG A 283 -21.20 8.55 -7.60
CA ARG A 283 -20.43 9.20 -6.52
C ARG A 283 -18.99 9.42 -6.93
N MET A 284 -18.33 8.40 -7.47
CA MET A 284 -16.95 8.49 -7.93
C MET A 284 -16.80 9.52 -9.05
N ALA A 285 -17.66 9.49 -10.06
CA ALA A 285 -17.65 10.43 -11.18
C ALA A 285 -17.80 11.91 -10.73
N ARG A 286 -18.63 12.18 -9.72
CA ARG A 286 -18.77 13.52 -9.14
C ARG A 286 -17.45 14.09 -8.59
N PHE A 287 -16.55 13.21 -8.17
CA PHE A 287 -15.24 13.58 -7.66
C PHE A 287 -14.10 13.30 -8.65
N GLY A 288 -14.40 13.23 -9.95
CA GLY A 288 -13.39 13.02 -11.00
C GLY A 288 -12.77 11.63 -11.01
N LEU A 289 -13.30 10.66 -10.25
CA LEU A 289 -12.80 9.31 -10.19
C LEU A 289 -13.65 8.37 -11.02
N HIS A 290 -13.04 7.36 -11.63
CA HIS A 290 -13.73 6.35 -12.43
C HIS A 290 -13.38 4.95 -11.94
N LEU A 291 -14.40 4.11 -11.77
CA LEU A 291 -14.19 2.68 -11.51
C LEU A 291 -13.70 1.99 -12.79
N GLN A 292 -12.85 0.97 -12.64
CA GLN A 292 -12.43 0.11 -13.75
C GLN A 292 -13.52 -0.93 -14.06
N PRO A 293 -14.25 -0.86 -15.19
CA PRO A 293 -15.36 -1.78 -15.47
C PRO A 293 -14.92 -3.25 -15.48
N GLU A 294 -13.75 -3.55 -16.03
CA GLU A 294 -13.21 -4.92 -16.11
C GLU A 294 -12.86 -5.53 -14.74
N LYS A 295 -12.67 -4.71 -13.72
CA LYS A 295 -12.31 -5.13 -12.36
C LYS A 295 -13.40 -4.85 -11.32
N THR A 296 -14.46 -4.14 -11.70
CA THR A 296 -15.60 -3.89 -10.82
C THR A 296 -16.62 -4.99 -11.01
N ARG A 297 -16.83 -5.80 -9.98
CA ARG A 297 -17.67 -6.99 -10.06
C ARG A 297 -18.47 -7.18 -8.79
N LEU A 298 -19.74 -7.51 -8.95
CA LEU A 298 -20.58 -7.98 -7.87
C LEU A 298 -20.60 -9.52 -7.85
N ILE A 299 -20.11 -10.10 -6.78
CA ILE A 299 -19.79 -11.53 -6.68
C ILE A 299 -20.68 -12.18 -5.61
N PRO A 300 -21.46 -13.23 -5.94
CA PRO A 300 -22.18 -14.02 -4.95
C PRO A 300 -21.17 -14.85 -4.14
N PHE A 301 -21.06 -14.54 -2.84
CA PHE A 301 -20.12 -15.19 -1.93
C PHE A 301 -20.80 -15.79 -0.69
N GLN A 302 -22.03 -16.22 -0.86
CA GLN A 302 -22.82 -16.82 0.21
C GLN A 302 -22.17 -18.11 0.73
N ARG A 303 -22.25 -18.31 2.07
CA ARG A 303 -21.81 -19.57 2.69
C ARG A 303 -22.64 -20.73 2.15
N PRO A 304 -22.00 -21.79 1.62
CA PRO A 304 -22.74 -22.96 1.13
C PRO A 304 -23.57 -23.66 2.23
N PRO A 305 -24.70 -24.29 1.89
CA PRO A 305 -25.50 -25.08 2.83
C PRO A 305 -24.69 -26.20 3.49
N ARG A 306 -25.03 -26.54 4.72
CA ARG A 306 -24.32 -27.60 5.47
C ARG A 306 -24.35 -28.96 4.76
N GLU A 307 -25.46 -29.27 4.07
CA GLU A 307 -25.72 -30.55 3.44
C GLU A 307 -25.02 -30.73 2.07
N GLN A 308 -24.49 -29.66 1.50
CA GLN A 308 -23.80 -29.73 0.21
C GLN A 308 -22.53 -30.58 0.31
N LYS A 309 -22.64 -31.88 0.04
CA LYS A 309 -21.53 -32.83 -0.04
C LYS A 309 -20.85 -32.69 -1.39
N GLY A 310 -19.71 -32.00 -1.43
CA GLY A 310 -18.92 -31.84 -2.67
C GLY A 310 -19.41 -30.70 -3.55
N GLY A 311 -18.66 -30.45 -4.64
CA GLY A 311 -18.93 -29.38 -5.60
C GLY A 311 -17.97 -28.20 -5.45
N LYS A 312 -17.89 -27.40 -6.53
CA LYS A 312 -17.21 -26.10 -6.48
C LYS A 312 -18.01 -25.20 -5.53
N GLY A 313 -17.33 -24.61 -4.56
CA GLY A 313 -17.94 -23.57 -3.73
C GLY A 313 -18.45 -22.40 -4.60
N PRO A 314 -19.10 -21.41 -3.99
CA PRO A 314 -19.49 -20.19 -4.70
C PRO A 314 -18.29 -19.52 -5.35
N ALA A 315 -18.55 -18.47 -6.12
CA ALA A 315 -17.52 -17.68 -6.78
C ALA A 315 -16.40 -17.27 -5.83
N THR A 316 -15.24 -16.93 -6.37
CA THR A 316 -14.10 -16.44 -5.61
C THR A 316 -13.86 -14.98 -5.95
N PHE A 317 -13.30 -14.22 -5.01
CA PHE A 317 -12.87 -12.85 -5.25
C PHE A 317 -11.43 -12.64 -4.79
N ASP A 318 -10.81 -11.57 -5.30
CA ASP A 318 -9.43 -11.23 -4.99
C ASP A 318 -9.37 -9.95 -4.13
N PHE A 319 -8.56 -9.97 -3.09
CA PHE A 319 -8.27 -8.77 -2.29
C PHE A 319 -6.85 -8.83 -1.71
N LEU A 320 -6.11 -7.74 -1.83
CA LEU A 320 -4.72 -7.58 -1.33
C LEU A 320 -3.78 -8.72 -1.74
N GLY A 321 -3.94 -9.23 -2.97
CA GLY A 321 -3.09 -10.30 -3.49
C GLY A 321 -3.48 -11.71 -3.06
N PHE A 322 -4.58 -11.87 -2.37
CA PHE A 322 -5.17 -13.16 -2.01
C PHE A 322 -6.46 -13.41 -2.79
N THR A 323 -6.71 -14.70 -3.09
CA THR A 323 -8.00 -15.17 -3.60
C THR A 323 -8.78 -15.81 -2.45
N TRP A 324 -9.97 -15.31 -2.18
CA TRP A 324 -10.88 -15.79 -1.15
C TRP A 324 -11.86 -16.82 -1.68
N TYR A 325 -12.15 -17.87 -0.87
CA TYR A 325 -13.02 -18.98 -1.22
C TYR A 325 -13.57 -19.68 0.02
N TRP A 326 -14.65 -20.42 -0.13
CA TRP A 326 -15.20 -21.27 0.93
C TRP A 326 -14.56 -22.65 0.88
N GLN A 327 -14.23 -23.19 2.05
CA GLN A 327 -13.69 -24.55 2.21
C GLN A 327 -14.29 -25.21 3.45
N ARG A 328 -14.43 -26.53 3.44
CA ARG A 328 -14.79 -27.30 4.62
C ARG A 328 -13.60 -27.40 5.59
N SER A 329 -13.87 -27.13 6.86
CA SER A 329 -12.94 -27.40 7.97
C SER A 329 -12.85 -28.89 8.25
N GLN A 330 -11.91 -29.32 9.06
CA GLN A 330 -11.82 -30.71 9.53
C GLN A 330 -13.08 -31.17 10.26
N LYS A 331 -13.80 -30.27 10.91
CA LYS A 331 -15.09 -30.51 11.58
C LYS A 331 -16.31 -30.46 10.64
N GLY A 332 -16.10 -30.39 9.32
CA GLY A 332 -17.17 -30.38 8.31
C GLY A 332 -17.90 -29.05 8.12
N HIS A 333 -17.53 -27.98 8.82
CA HIS A 333 -18.16 -26.66 8.66
C HIS A 333 -17.55 -25.87 7.50
N TRP A 334 -18.37 -25.13 6.77
CA TRP A 334 -17.89 -24.18 5.77
C TRP A 334 -17.25 -22.95 6.45
N VAL A 335 -16.01 -22.67 6.09
CA VAL A 335 -15.23 -21.53 6.61
C VAL A 335 -14.60 -20.76 5.46
N PRO A 336 -14.50 -19.41 5.56
CA PRO A 336 -13.78 -18.62 4.59
C PRO A 336 -12.28 -18.93 4.67
N ARG A 337 -11.64 -19.01 3.52
CA ARG A 337 -10.21 -19.25 3.38
C ARG A 337 -9.63 -18.31 2.33
N CYS A 338 -8.37 -18.03 2.47
CA CYS A 338 -7.64 -17.32 1.43
C CYS A 338 -6.36 -18.06 1.05
N LYS A 339 -5.96 -17.90 -0.20
CA LYS A 339 -4.70 -18.39 -0.75
C LYS A 339 -4.04 -17.31 -1.58
N THR A 340 -2.73 -17.36 -1.75
CA THR A 340 -2.04 -16.45 -2.66
C THR A 340 -2.67 -16.50 -4.04
N ARG A 341 -3.04 -15.35 -4.60
CA ARG A 341 -3.57 -15.23 -5.96
C ARG A 341 -2.63 -15.90 -6.95
N LYS A 342 -3.16 -16.76 -7.81
CA LYS A 342 -2.37 -17.58 -8.76
C LYS A 342 -1.38 -16.75 -9.55
N ALA A 343 -1.80 -15.61 -10.09
CA ALA A 343 -0.93 -14.72 -10.85
C ALA A 343 0.21 -14.11 -9.99
N ARG A 344 -0.03 -13.83 -8.71
CA ARG A 344 1.01 -13.35 -7.78
C ARG A 344 2.04 -14.43 -7.46
N LEU A 345 1.57 -15.64 -7.19
CA LEU A 345 2.44 -16.78 -6.92
C LEU A 345 3.32 -17.10 -8.14
N GLN A 346 2.72 -17.19 -9.33
CA GLN A 346 3.45 -17.47 -10.57
C GLN A 346 4.52 -16.39 -10.83
N ARG A 347 4.17 -15.12 -10.72
CA ARG A 347 5.15 -14.02 -10.87
C ARG A 347 6.33 -14.12 -9.91
N MET A 348 6.09 -14.52 -8.67
CA MET A 348 7.18 -14.70 -7.70
C MET A 348 8.08 -15.87 -8.08
N ILE A 349 7.52 -16.98 -8.54
CA ILE A 349 8.26 -18.14 -9.07
C ILE A 349 9.12 -17.70 -10.26
N ASP A 350 8.54 -17.00 -11.22
CA ASP A 350 9.26 -16.52 -12.43
C ASP A 350 10.36 -15.52 -12.08
N ARG A 351 10.12 -14.66 -11.07
CA ARG A 351 11.12 -13.70 -10.58
C ARG A 351 12.31 -14.41 -9.94
N ILE A 352 12.06 -15.43 -9.14
CA ILE A 352 13.12 -16.28 -8.54
C ILE A 352 13.87 -17.03 -9.63
N TYR A 353 13.16 -17.64 -10.58
CA TYR A 353 13.76 -18.39 -11.67
C TYR A 353 14.68 -17.51 -12.52
N ARG A 354 14.22 -16.34 -12.94
CA ARG A 354 15.03 -15.37 -13.69
C ARG A 354 16.22 -14.89 -12.89
N TRP A 355 16.03 -14.60 -11.60
CA TRP A 355 17.10 -14.17 -10.73
C TRP A 355 18.19 -15.28 -10.60
N CYS A 356 17.84 -16.53 -10.38
CA CYS A 356 18.78 -17.64 -10.35
C CYS A 356 19.55 -17.76 -11.67
N ARG A 357 18.87 -17.56 -12.81
CA ARG A 357 19.51 -17.59 -14.14
C ARG A 357 20.57 -16.52 -14.28
N THR A 358 20.26 -15.29 -13.95
CA THR A 358 21.17 -14.14 -14.16
C THR A 358 22.34 -14.11 -13.16
N HIS A 359 22.13 -14.62 -11.94
CA HIS A 359 23.11 -14.57 -10.85
C HIS A 359 23.77 -15.92 -10.57
N ARG A 360 23.65 -16.89 -11.47
CA ARG A 360 24.18 -18.25 -11.26
C ARG A 360 25.70 -18.31 -11.02
N HIS A 361 26.46 -17.30 -11.47
CA HIS A 361 27.91 -17.23 -11.31
C HIS A 361 28.38 -16.61 -9.99
N GLN A 362 27.47 -16.00 -9.21
CA GLN A 362 27.79 -15.48 -7.87
C GLN A 362 28.17 -16.60 -6.91
N SER A 363 28.88 -16.29 -5.82
CA SER A 363 29.19 -17.24 -4.76
C SER A 363 27.93 -17.83 -4.12
N ILE A 364 27.99 -19.05 -3.64
CA ILE A 364 26.86 -19.74 -2.98
C ILE A 364 26.32 -18.93 -1.78
N PRO A 365 27.17 -18.40 -0.87
CA PRO A 365 26.68 -17.57 0.24
C PRO A 365 25.93 -16.32 -0.22
N ALA A 366 26.39 -15.65 -1.30
CA ALA A 366 25.70 -14.50 -1.86
C ALA A 366 24.33 -14.87 -2.44
N GLN A 367 24.26 -15.98 -3.20
CA GLN A 367 23.00 -16.49 -3.73
C GLN A 367 22.04 -16.90 -2.62
N HIS A 368 22.50 -17.63 -1.61
CA HIS A 368 21.71 -18.03 -0.43
C HIS A 368 21.11 -16.81 0.30
N SER A 369 21.95 -15.80 0.61
CA SER A 369 21.49 -14.57 1.27
C SER A 369 20.42 -13.86 0.47
N ALA A 370 20.61 -13.72 -0.85
CA ALA A 370 19.69 -13.02 -1.73
C ALA A 370 18.35 -13.78 -1.93
N LEU A 371 18.40 -15.11 -2.09
CA LEU A 371 17.20 -15.95 -2.16
C LEU A 371 16.46 -15.94 -0.82
N GLY A 372 17.20 -16.06 0.29
CA GLY A 372 16.64 -16.01 1.63
C GLY A 372 15.86 -14.71 1.92
N ARG A 373 16.39 -13.56 1.52
CA ARG A 373 15.68 -12.27 1.64
C ARG A 373 14.37 -12.24 0.84
N ARG A 374 14.38 -12.76 -0.40
CA ARG A 374 13.18 -12.80 -1.27
C ARG A 374 12.10 -13.71 -0.71
N LEU A 375 12.49 -14.90 -0.25
CA LEU A 375 11.57 -15.87 0.34
C LEU A 375 10.99 -15.36 1.66
N ARG A 376 11.83 -14.82 2.56
CA ARG A 376 11.35 -14.21 3.81
C ARG A 376 10.38 -13.08 3.56
N GLY A 377 10.66 -12.18 2.61
CA GLY A 377 9.73 -11.11 2.23
C GLY A 377 8.37 -11.64 1.77
N HIS A 378 8.37 -12.70 0.95
CA HIS A 378 7.12 -13.33 0.53
C HIS A 378 6.40 -14.03 1.69
N TYR A 379 7.09 -14.77 2.53
CA TYR A 379 6.50 -15.48 3.67
C TYR A 379 5.97 -14.53 4.74
N ASN A 380 6.61 -13.39 4.96
CA ASN A 380 6.13 -12.37 5.90
C ASN A 380 4.79 -11.76 5.47
N TYR A 381 4.55 -11.60 4.16
CA TYR A 381 3.30 -11.06 3.65
C TYR A 381 2.22 -12.13 3.44
N PHE A 382 2.58 -13.24 2.79
CA PHE A 382 1.65 -14.30 2.43
C PHE A 382 1.54 -15.43 3.45
N GLY A 383 2.28 -15.35 4.56
CA GLY A 383 2.29 -16.33 5.65
C GLY A 383 1.07 -16.25 6.56
N VAL A 384 -0.14 -16.36 6.00
CA VAL A 384 -1.40 -16.34 6.75
C VAL A 384 -2.02 -17.73 6.84
N ASN A 385 -2.86 -17.94 7.85
CA ASN A 385 -3.59 -19.21 8.05
C ASN A 385 -4.33 -19.64 6.77
N GLY A 386 -4.20 -20.92 6.43
CA GLY A 386 -4.84 -21.51 5.24
C GLY A 386 -4.01 -21.41 3.95
N ASN A 387 -2.95 -20.61 3.92
CA ASN A 387 -2.13 -20.41 2.72
C ASN A 387 -0.88 -21.31 2.63
N THR A 388 -0.70 -22.27 3.53
CA THR A 388 0.49 -23.15 3.63
C THR A 388 0.83 -23.82 2.31
N ARG A 389 -0.19 -24.28 1.55
CA ARG A 389 0.03 -24.94 0.26
C ARG A 389 0.71 -24.02 -0.76
N SER A 390 0.31 -22.76 -0.87
CA SER A 390 0.92 -21.79 -1.81
C SER A 390 2.38 -21.51 -1.42
N LEU A 391 2.67 -21.41 -0.12
CA LEU A 391 4.02 -21.18 0.39
C LEU A 391 4.92 -22.39 0.11
N ALA A 392 4.41 -23.61 0.32
CA ALA A 392 5.15 -24.84 0.01
C ALA A 392 5.44 -25.00 -1.48
N ILE A 393 4.50 -24.61 -2.36
CA ILE A 393 4.73 -24.59 -3.80
C ILE A 393 5.87 -23.63 -4.14
N LEU A 394 5.87 -22.41 -3.58
CA LEU A 394 6.94 -21.44 -3.82
C LEU A 394 8.31 -21.96 -3.36
N ASP A 395 8.37 -22.54 -2.17
CA ASP A 395 9.60 -23.13 -1.62
C ASP A 395 10.17 -24.19 -2.56
N LYS A 396 9.34 -25.16 -2.94
CA LYS A 396 9.75 -26.23 -3.87
C LYS A 396 10.22 -25.69 -5.22
N GLN A 397 9.53 -24.67 -5.76
CA GLN A 397 9.92 -24.07 -7.04
C GLN A 397 11.20 -23.23 -6.91
N ALA A 398 11.44 -22.58 -5.78
CA ALA A 398 12.67 -21.85 -5.52
C ALA A 398 13.88 -22.80 -5.45
N GLN A 399 13.77 -23.93 -4.73
CA GLN A 399 14.81 -24.95 -4.66
C GLN A 399 15.10 -25.54 -6.05
N ARG A 400 14.04 -25.88 -6.83
CA ARG A 400 14.19 -26.39 -8.20
C ARG A 400 14.87 -25.38 -9.13
N ALA A 401 14.53 -24.11 -9.03
CA ALA A 401 15.15 -23.06 -9.82
C ALA A 401 16.63 -22.89 -9.46
N TRP A 402 16.96 -22.91 -8.16
CA TRP A 402 18.32 -22.77 -7.68
C TRP A 402 19.18 -23.97 -8.14
N TYR A 403 18.71 -25.20 -7.93
CA TYR A 403 19.36 -26.43 -8.42
C TYR A 403 19.63 -26.37 -9.93
N LYS A 404 18.58 -26.10 -10.72
CA LYS A 404 18.69 -26.04 -12.19
C LYS A 404 19.76 -25.08 -12.67
N TRP A 405 19.87 -23.90 -12.06
CA TRP A 405 20.80 -22.87 -12.52
C TRP A 405 22.21 -23.04 -11.93
N LEU A 406 22.35 -23.72 -10.81
CA LEU A 406 23.66 -24.17 -10.31
C LEU A 406 24.27 -25.26 -11.22
N GLN A 407 23.46 -26.21 -11.70
CA GLN A 407 23.92 -27.21 -12.67
C GLN A 407 24.40 -26.57 -13.99
N ARG A 408 23.84 -25.40 -14.36
CA ARG A 408 24.20 -24.68 -15.59
C ARG A 408 25.18 -23.53 -15.35
N ARG A 409 25.95 -23.60 -14.28
CA ARG A 409 26.97 -22.62 -13.92
C ARG A 409 28.17 -22.65 -14.86
N SER A 410 28.60 -23.87 -15.25
CA SER A 410 29.62 -24.12 -16.26
C SER A 410 29.33 -25.44 -16.97
N GLN A 411 29.95 -25.65 -18.11
CA GLN A 411 29.85 -26.94 -18.84
C GLN A 411 30.44 -28.12 -18.05
N ARG A 412 31.37 -27.87 -17.13
CA ARG A 412 32.04 -28.86 -16.28
C ARG A 412 31.31 -29.15 -14.96
N THR A 413 30.26 -28.41 -14.64
CA THR A 413 29.51 -28.56 -13.38
C THR A 413 28.71 -29.85 -13.40
N ARG A 414 29.05 -30.81 -12.50
CA ARG A 414 28.31 -32.06 -12.24
C ARG A 414 27.68 -31.99 -10.85
N LEU A 415 26.65 -31.14 -10.68
CA LEU A 415 25.89 -31.07 -9.44
C LEU A 415 24.80 -32.14 -9.48
N THR A 416 24.95 -33.23 -8.69
CA THR A 416 23.91 -34.26 -8.49
C THR A 416 22.86 -33.77 -7.49
N GLU A 417 21.71 -34.45 -7.45
CA GLU A 417 20.67 -34.14 -6.46
C GLU A 417 21.18 -34.34 -5.02
N GLU A 418 21.97 -35.39 -4.76
CA GLU A 418 22.58 -35.66 -3.45
C GLU A 418 23.45 -34.50 -3.00
N ARG A 419 24.38 -34.05 -3.85
CA ARG A 419 25.24 -32.89 -3.56
C ARG A 419 24.45 -31.62 -3.36
N PHE A 420 23.32 -31.47 -4.03
CA PHE A 420 22.43 -30.29 -3.81
C PHE A 420 21.70 -30.41 -2.48
N VAL A 421 21.31 -31.61 -2.05
CA VAL A 421 20.72 -31.81 -0.71
C VAL A 421 21.75 -31.48 0.38
N ASP A 422 23.02 -31.89 0.22
CA ASP A 422 24.09 -31.52 1.16
C ASP A 422 24.30 -29.99 1.16
N LEU A 423 24.33 -29.35 -0.01
CA LEU A 423 24.40 -27.89 -0.11
C LEU A 423 23.23 -27.20 0.61
N LEU A 424 22.01 -27.76 0.56
CA LEU A 424 20.88 -27.24 1.31
C LEU A 424 20.99 -27.47 2.84
N ARG A 425 21.81 -28.41 3.31
CA ARG A 425 22.11 -28.53 4.74
C ARG A 425 23.05 -27.43 5.22
N ASP A 426 24.05 -27.08 4.40
CA ASP A 426 24.99 -26.00 4.72
C ASP A 426 24.38 -24.61 4.50
N PHE A 427 23.55 -24.49 3.49
CA PHE A 427 22.88 -23.23 3.08
C PHE A 427 21.35 -23.40 3.04
N PRO A 428 20.67 -23.60 4.19
CA PRO A 428 19.25 -23.86 4.23
C PRO A 428 18.43 -22.63 3.83
N LEU A 429 17.55 -22.80 2.85
CA LEU A 429 16.59 -21.75 2.50
C LEU A 429 15.55 -21.59 3.62
N PRO A 430 15.01 -20.37 3.83
CA PRO A 430 13.97 -20.13 4.82
C PRO A 430 12.76 -21.04 4.59
N ARG A 431 12.35 -21.78 5.61
CA ARG A 431 11.18 -22.65 5.53
C ARG A 431 9.88 -21.82 5.47
N PRO A 432 8.89 -22.28 4.69
CA PRO A 432 7.55 -21.69 4.72
C PRO A 432 6.98 -21.69 6.14
N ARG A 433 6.47 -20.54 6.57
CA ARG A 433 5.86 -20.43 7.91
C ARG A 433 4.64 -19.49 7.86
N ILE A 434 3.67 -19.77 8.71
CA ILE A 434 2.59 -18.87 9.01
C ILE A 434 3.14 -17.83 10.00
N THR A 435 3.08 -16.56 9.63
CA THR A 435 3.60 -15.45 10.42
C THR A 435 2.49 -14.63 11.06
N VAL A 436 1.27 -14.69 10.50
CA VAL A 436 0.12 -13.91 10.98
C VAL A 436 -1.14 -14.79 11.00
N SER A 437 -1.86 -14.76 12.12
CA SER A 437 -3.22 -15.28 12.18
C SER A 437 -4.21 -14.21 11.73
N ILE A 438 -5.01 -14.55 10.69
CA ILE A 438 -6.15 -13.76 10.25
C ILE A 438 -7.48 -14.34 10.75
N TRP A 439 -7.45 -15.47 11.44
CA TRP A 439 -8.62 -16.02 12.13
C TRP A 439 -8.74 -15.33 13.49
N GLY A 440 -9.96 -15.04 13.92
CA GLY A 440 -10.18 -14.56 15.27
C GLY A 440 -9.61 -15.55 16.29
N THR A 441 -9.06 -15.03 17.38
CA THR A 441 -8.69 -15.78 18.58
C THR A 441 -9.92 -16.38 19.22
#